data_8f8fb1fd6533786778c3e427b84286b1
#
_entry.id   8f8fb1fd6533786778c3e427b84286b1
#
_cell.length_a   1.000
_cell.length_b   1.000
_cell.length_c   1.000
_cell.angle_alpha   90.00
_cell.angle_beta   90.00
_cell.angle_gamma   90.00
#
_symmetry.space_group_name_H-M   'P 1'
#
loop_
_entity.id
_entity.type
_entity.pdbx_description
1 polymer ?
#
loop_
_entity_poly.entity_id
_entity_poly.type
_entity_poly.pdbx_seq_one_letter_code
_entity_poly.pdbx_strand_id
1 'polypeptide(L)'
;GLFNQNNSSLARFSFGNQQMVRDYFKAVNRRGLGDTANDMAIYGSKIYVIVNISSTVEVIDFRTGSSLKQIQMLAENGSSRQPRYIAFHKKKAYVCSYDGTVARIDTTSLSIEAITSVGRNPDGICVQNEKLYISNSGGLDYSSGLGVDNTVSVVDIATFKESSKLTVGPNPGKIVAGPDETVYVATRGEDVEAGDYNFVKIDCRTNKVTQSNEKVQNFAIDGEIAYLYNYNYNTQTSSIKMFNLKTEETIRENFITDGTVIKTPYGININPYSNNVYITEARDYTTYGDLLCFNQQGQLMFRLNNIGLNPNTIAFSDKASQSDIDDNDDDKENPLAFANKVWEYRPAPGQFINTTTSAYKEGFTYDDILEEATRRIQQK
;
A
#
# COMPACT_ATOMS: atom_id res chain seq x y z
N GLY A 1 9.69 -9.27 4.61
CA GLY A 1 10.97 -9.94 4.89
C GLY A 1 11.91 -9.04 5.68
N LEU A 2 13.02 -9.60 6.11
CA LEU A 2 14.09 -8.89 6.83
C LEU A 2 15.20 -8.51 5.84
N PHE A 3 15.79 -7.35 6.07
CA PHE A 3 16.90 -6.82 5.26
C PHE A 3 18.11 -7.79 5.25
N ASN A 4 18.68 -8.05 4.07
CA ASN A 4 19.78 -8.97 3.83
C ASN A 4 19.54 -10.43 4.26
N GLN A 5 18.28 -10.85 4.40
CA GLN A 5 17.95 -12.24 4.75
C GLN A 5 17.37 -13.05 3.59
N ASN A 6 17.09 -12.43 2.44
CA ASN A 6 16.51 -13.09 1.26
C ASN A 6 15.24 -13.91 1.59
N ASN A 7 14.41 -13.41 2.50
CA ASN A 7 13.28 -14.13 3.09
C ASN A 7 11.93 -13.41 2.92
N SER A 8 11.82 -12.57 1.90
CA SER A 8 10.53 -11.96 1.56
C SER A 8 9.54 -13.02 1.08
N SER A 9 8.29 -12.87 1.48
CA SER A 9 7.22 -13.79 1.12
C SER A 9 5.97 -13.02 0.65
N LEU A 10 5.19 -13.67 -0.21
CA LEU A 10 3.86 -13.25 -0.59
C LEU A 10 2.86 -14.20 0.05
N ALA A 11 2.04 -13.70 0.98
CA ALA A 11 0.94 -14.45 1.56
C ALA A 11 -0.34 -14.26 0.73
N ARG A 12 -1.15 -15.30 0.62
CA ARG A 12 -2.49 -15.25 0.00
C ARG A 12 -3.54 -15.74 0.98
N PHE A 13 -4.56 -14.94 1.19
CA PHE A 13 -5.75 -15.31 1.96
C PHE A 13 -6.97 -15.31 1.06
N SER A 14 -7.78 -16.38 1.11
CA SER A 14 -9.01 -16.51 0.37
C SER A 14 -10.21 -16.45 1.32
N PHE A 15 -11.02 -15.43 1.19
CA PHE A 15 -12.25 -15.28 2.00
C PHE A 15 -13.30 -16.37 1.71
N GLY A 16 -13.31 -16.94 0.50
CA GLY A 16 -14.31 -17.93 0.11
C GLY A 16 -14.17 -19.26 0.82
N ASN A 17 -12.95 -19.67 1.14
CA ASN A 17 -12.66 -20.94 1.83
C ASN A 17 -11.84 -20.75 3.11
N GLN A 18 -11.62 -19.50 3.53
CA GLN A 18 -10.89 -19.12 4.75
C GLN A 18 -9.45 -19.68 4.81
N GLN A 19 -8.84 -19.92 3.65
CA GLN A 19 -7.49 -20.48 3.58
C GLN A 19 -6.42 -19.43 3.45
N MET A 20 -5.36 -19.60 4.25
CA MET A 20 -4.13 -18.81 4.22
C MET A 20 -2.97 -19.65 3.70
N VAL A 21 -2.29 -19.15 2.68
CA VAL A 21 -0.99 -19.67 2.23
C VAL A 21 0.07 -18.62 2.48
N ARG A 22 0.92 -18.84 3.49
CA ARG A 22 1.90 -17.83 3.98
C ARG A 22 3.00 -17.49 2.99
N ASP A 23 3.52 -18.47 2.27
CA ASP A 23 4.53 -18.27 1.23
C ASP A 23 3.99 -18.78 -0.11
N TYR A 24 2.94 -18.12 -0.57
CA TYR A 24 2.22 -18.49 -1.79
C TYR A 24 3.13 -18.46 -3.02
N PHE A 25 3.99 -17.43 -3.13
CA PHE A 25 4.91 -17.32 -4.26
C PHE A 25 5.85 -18.54 -4.34
N LYS A 26 6.48 -18.90 -3.23
CA LYS A 26 7.40 -20.04 -3.19
C LYS A 26 6.69 -21.38 -3.40
N ALA A 27 5.46 -21.51 -2.86
CA ALA A 27 4.66 -22.72 -3.05
C ALA A 27 4.39 -22.99 -4.53
N VAL A 28 4.08 -21.94 -5.31
CA VAL A 28 3.80 -22.05 -6.75
C VAL A 28 5.08 -22.13 -7.58
N ASN A 29 6.04 -21.25 -7.33
CA ASN A 29 7.19 -21.02 -8.24
C ASN A 29 8.46 -21.78 -7.86
N ARG A 30 8.45 -22.51 -6.73
CA ARG A 30 9.60 -23.33 -6.25
C ARG A 30 10.89 -22.55 -6.00
N ARG A 31 10.80 -21.22 -5.88
CA ARG A 31 11.90 -20.32 -5.54
C ARG A 31 11.43 -19.23 -4.60
N GLY A 32 12.35 -18.59 -3.88
CA GLY A 32 12.03 -17.41 -3.05
C GLY A 32 11.66 -16.20 -3.88
N LEU A 33 10.96 -15.26 -3.26
CA LEU A 33 10.59 -13.98 -3.87
C LEU A 33 11.79 -13.03 -3.97
N GLY A 34 12.70 -13.09 -3.01
CA GLY A 34 13.89 -12.24 -2.93
C GLY A 34 14.05 -11.55 -1.58
N ASP A 35 14.83 -10.50 -1.56
CA ASP A 35 15.17 -9.72 -0.36
C ASP A 35 14.44 -8.39 -0.35
N THR A 36 13.75 -8.11 0.76
CA THR A 36 13.04 -6.85 1.04
C THR A 36 12.00 -6.51 -0.02
N ALA A 37 10.96 -7.35 -0.15
CA ALA A 37 9.77 -7.00 -0.91
C ALA A 37 9.08 -5.81 -0.19
N ASN A 38 8.98 -4.69 -0.90
CA ASN A 38 8.60 -3.40 -0.34
C ASN A 38 7.18 -2.99 -0.68
N ASP A 39 6.75 -3.24 -1.91
CA ASP A 39 5.43 -2.84 -2.39
C ASP A 39 4.83 -3.91 -3.32
N MET A 40 3.51 -3.86 -3.47
CA MET A 40 2.77 -4.77 -4.31
C MET A 40 1.50 -4.11 -4.82
N ALA A 41 1.19 -4.32 -6.11
CA ALA A 41 -0.08 -3.89 -6.68
C ALA A 41 -0.61 -4.88 -7.70
N ILE A 42 -1.92 -4.89 -7.89
CA ILE A 42 -2.60 -5.62 -8.97
C ILE A 42 -2.92 -4.63 -10.09
N TYR A 43 -2.53 -4.97 -11.32
CA TYR A 43 -2.91 -4.23 -12.49
C TYR A 43 -3.24 -5.19 -13.65
N GLY A 44 -4.45 -5.09 -14.18
CA GLY A 44 -4.97 -6.06 -15.13
C GLY A 44 -4.93 -7.49 -14.56
N SER A 45 -4.47 -8.43 -15.34
CA SER A 45 -4.34 -9.85 -14.98
C SER A 45 -3.08 -10.18 -14.16
N LYS A 46 -2.34 -9.17 -13.67
CA LYS A 46 -1.00 -9.35 -13.10
C LYS A 46 -0.87 -8.74 -11.72
N ILE A 47 -0.05 -9.39 -10.89
CA ILE A 47 0.45 -8.87 -9.62
C ILE A 47 1.91 -8.43 -9.84
N TYR A 48 2.24 -7.21 -9.48
CA TYR A 48 3.59 -6.67 -9.51
C TYR A 48 4.11 -6.55 -8.09
N VAL A 49 5.24 -7.17 -7.79
CA VAL A 49 5.89 -7.10 -6.48
C VAL A 49 7.25 -6.42 -6.63
N ILE A 50 7.44 -5.35 -5.89
CA ILE A 50 8.68 -4.58 -5.88
C ILE A 50 9.62 -5.17 -4.84
N VAL A 51 10.77 -5.69 -5.27
CA VAL A 51 11.75 -6.36 -4.41
C VAL A 51 13.02 -5.52 -4.34
N ASN A 52 13.14 -4.73 -3.28
CA ASN A 52 14.09 -3.62 -3.18
C ASN A 52 15.56 -4.08 -3.24
N ILE A 53 16.03 -4.88 -2.29
CA ILE A 53 17.44 -5.27 -2.21
C ILE A 53 17.81 -6.23 -3.34
N SER A 54 16.89 -7.12 -3.74
CA SER A 54 17.10 -7.95 -4.93
C SER A 54 17.10 -7.17 -6.23
N SER A 55 16.71 -5.90 -6.19
CA SER A 55 16.62 -4.99 -7.35
C SER A 55 15.80 -5.57 -8.50
N THR A 56 14.61 -6.06 -8.21
CA THR A 56 13.72 -6.67 -9.19
C THR A 56 12.27 -6.20 -9.04
N VAL A 57 11.52 -6.26 -10.14
CA VAL A 57 10.07 -6.27 -10.14
C VAL A 57 9.62 -7.67 -10.56
N GLU A 58 9.02 -8.41 -9.65
CA GLU A 58 8.44 -9.71 -9.92
C GLU A 58 7.02 -9.54 -10.46
N VAL A 59 6.76 -10.03 -11.66
CA VAL A 59 5.43 -9.99 -12.30
C VAL A 59 4.84 -11.39 -12.28
N ILE A 60 3.65 -11.52 -11.69
CA ILE A 60 2.99 -12.79 -11.39
C ILE A 60 1.64 -12.81 -12.07
N ASP A 61 1.26 -13.91 -12.69
CA ASP A 61 -0.10 -14.14 -13.15
C ASP A 61 -1.07 -14.18 -11.95
N PHE A 62 -2.05 -13.33 -11.98
CA PHE A 62 -2.96 -13.15 -10.84
C PHE A 62 -3.76 -14.42 -10.49
N ARG A 63 -4.19 -15.20 -11.49
CA ARG A 63 -5.03 -16.39 -11.28
C ARG A 63 -4.24 -17.59 -10.82
N THR A 64 -3.07 -17.82 -11.45
CA THR A 64 -2.27 -19.03 -11.20
C THR A 64 -1.22 -18.84 -10.12
N GLY A 65 -0.79 -17.59 -9.87
CA GLY A 65 0.35 -17.29 -9.01
C GLY A 65 1.70 -17.57 -9.65
N SER A 66 1.71 -17.97 -10.94
CA SER A 66 2.94 -18.28 -11.65
C SER A 66 3.71 -17.01 -12.02
N SER A 67 5.02 -17.03 -11.84
CA SER A 67 5.90 -15.96 -12.29
C SER A 67 5.86 -15.86 -13.81
N LEU A 68 5.49 -14.68 -14.31
CA LEU A 68 5.51 -14.36 -15.74
C LEU A 68 6.85 -13.76 -16.14
N LYS A 69 7.39 -12.89 -15.30
CA LYS A 69 8.64 -12.18 -15.57
C LYS A 69 9.25 -11.67 -14.27
N GLN A 70 10.56 -11.76 -14.17
CA GLN A 70 11.36 -11.00 -13.20
C GLN A 70 12.13 -9.93 -13.96
N ILE A 71 11.72 -8.67 -13.78
CA ILE A 71 12.33 -7.51 -14.43
C ILE A 71 13.51 -7.06 -13.55
N GLN A 72 14.70 -7.02 -14.11
CA GLN A 72 15.90 -6.56 -13.43
C GLN A 72 15.92 -5.03 -13.38
N MET A 73 16.03 -4.47 -12.19
CA MET A 73 16.11 -3.03 -11.95
C MET A 73 17.57 -2.62 -11.72
N LEU A 74 18.39 -2.77 -12.77
CA LEU A 74 19.80 -2.45 -12.74
C LEU A 74 20.11 -1.23 -13.61
N ALA A 75 21.08 -0.43 -13.21
CA ALA A 75 21.65 0.64 -14.02
C ALA A 75 22.55 0.05 -15.13
N GLU A 76 22.93 0.86 -16.10
CA GLU A 76 23.79 0.43 -17.24
C GLU A 76 25.14 -0.15 -16.79
N ASN A 77 25.68 0.35 -15.67
CA ASN A 77 26.90 -0.15 -15.07
C ASN A 77 26.71 -1.42 -14.21
N GLY A 78 25.49 -1.99 -14.19
CA GLY A 78 25.12 -3.16 -13.39
C GLY A 78 24.82 -2.89 -11.92
N SER A 79 24.87 -1.63 -11.44
CA SER A 79 24.51 -1.32 -10.06
C SER A 79 23.01 -1.46 -9.81
N SER A 80 22.65 -1.85 -8.58
CA SER A 80 21.27 -1.97 -8.13
C SER A 80 20.59 -0.59 -8.08
N ARG A 81 19.39 -0.46 -8.65
CA ARG A 81 18.55 0.76 -8.51
C ARG A 81 17.78 0.81 -7.21
N GLN A 82 17.59 -0.32 -6.53
CA GLN A 82 16.82 -0.46 -5.31
C GLN A 82 15.37 0.09 -5.46
N PRO A 83 14.50 -0.57 -6.25
CA PRO A 83 13.13 -0.13 -6.50
C PRO A 83 12.31 -0.10 -5.21
N ARG A 84 11.40 0.87 -5.09
CA ARG A 84 10.65 1.12 -3.85
C ARG A 84 9.15 0.95 -3.99
N TYR A 85 8.50 1.73 -4.84
CA TYR A 85 7.05 1.76 -4.99
C TYR A 85 6.66 1.80 -6.46
N ILE A 86 5.43 1.36 -6.74
CA ILE A 86 4.88 1.27 -8.09
C ILE A 86 3.55 2.00 -8.19
N ALA A 87 3.35 2.70 -9.31
CA ALA A 87 2.08 3.29 -9.71
C ALA A 87 1.77 2.93 -11.16
N PHE A 88 0.50 2.99 -11.56
CA PHE A 88 0.06 2.62 -12.90
C PHE A 88 -0.71 3.74 -13.57
N HIS A 89 -0.54 3.85 -14.88
CA HIS A 89 -1.33 4.72 -15.72
C HIS A 89 -1.29 4.24 -17.18
N LYS A 90 -2.45 4.06 -17.81
CA LYS A 90 -2.60 3.74 -19.25
C LYS A 90 -1.63 2.66 -19.74
N LYS A 91 -1.74 1.44 -19.22
CA LYS A 91 -0.89 0.28 -19.57
C LYS A 91 0.61 0.46 -19.29
N LYS A 92 0.97 1.43 -18.47
CA LYS A 92 2.35 1.63 -18.01
C LYS A 92 2.42 1.51 -16.51
N ALA A 93 3.47 0.86 -16.04
CA ALA A 93 3.88 0.86 -14.65
C ALA A 93 5.05 1.82 -14.46
N TYR A 94 5.04 2.56 -13.37
CA TYR A 94 6.08 3.53 -12.99
C TYR A 94 6.66 3.11 -11.65
N VAL A 95 7.95 2.83 -11.63
CA VAL A 95 8.64 2.33 -10.43
C VAL A 95 9.70 3.34 -10.01
N CYS A 96 9.55 3.93 -8.83
CA CYS A 96 10.57 4.80 -8.25
C CYS A 96 11.64 3.96 -7.53
N SER A 97 12.87 4.40 -7.55
CA SER A 97 14.03 3.68 -7.04
C SER A 97 14.98 4.59 -6.27
N TYR A 98 15.65 4.05 -5.26
CA TYR A 98 16.57 4.81 -4.40
C TYR A 98 17.78 5.41 -5.14
N ASP A 99 18.10 4.94 -6.34
CA ASP A 99 19.14 5.54 -7.19
C ASP A 99 18.77 6.93 -7.76
N GLY A 100 17.62 7.48 -7.39
CA GLY A 100 17.17 8.81 -7.89
C GLY A 100 16.44 8.73 -9.22
N THR A 101 15.88 7.57 -9.58
CA THR A 101 15.21 7.38 -10.87
C THR A 101 13.78 6.87 -10.75
N VAL A 102 13.03 7.07 -11.83
CA VAL A 102 11.75 6.39 -12.09
C VAL A 102 11.85 5.65 -13.40
N ALA A 103 11.55 4.35 -13.40
CA ALA A 103 11.47 3.52 -14.60
C ALA A 103 10.01 3.43 -15.07
N ARG A 104 9.78 3.60 -16.39
CA ARG A 104 8.52 3.30 -17.06
C ARG A 104 8.60 1.92 -17.69
N ILE A 105 7.69 1.04 -17.29
CA ILE A 105 7.59 -0.35 -17.75
C ILE A 105 6.29 -0.52 -18.53
N ASP A 106 6.37 -1.10 -19.70
CA ASP A 106 5.19 -1.51 -20.47
C ASP A 106 4.56 -2.76 -19.84
N THR A 107 3.26 -2.71 -19.55
CA THR A 107 2.58 -3.81 -18.84
C THR A 107 2.23 -5.00 -19.75
N THR A 108 2.39 -4.86 -21.05
CA THR A 108 2.16 -5.93 -22.04
C THR A 108 3.46 -6.69 -22.32
N SER A 109 4.52 -5.98 -22.70
CA SER A 109 5.83 -6.59 -23.01
C SER A 109 6.66 -6.90 -21.76
N LEU A 110 6.30 -6.32 -20.61
CA LEU A 110 7.01 -6.44 -19.34
C LEU A 110 8.49 -6.03 -19.48
N SER A 111 8.74 -4.92 -20.16
CA SER A 111 10.07 -4.38 -20.38
C SER A 111 10.15 -2.90 -19.97
N ILE A 112 11.31 -2.48 -19.49
CA ILE A 112 11.60 -1.07 -19.21
C ILE A 112 11.72 -0.34 -20.55
N GLU A 113 10.89 0.69 -20.76
CA GLU A 113 10.90 1.51 -21.98
C GLU A 113 11.71 2.78 -21.84
N ALA A 114 11.71 3.35 -20.65
CA ALA A 114 12.37 4.63 -20.38
C ALA A 114 12.67 4.77 -18.89
N ILE A 115 13.65 5.62 -18.60
CA ILE A 115 14.06 6.00 -17.24
C ILE A 115 14.19 7.51 -17.20
N THR A 116 13.71 8.13 -16.13
CA THR A 116 13.88 9.56 -15.85
C THR A 116 14.49 9.77 -14.47
N SER A 117 15.29 10.83 -14.33
CA SER A 117 15.87 11.21 -13.04
C SER A 117 14.91 12.12 -12.27
N VAL A 118 14.93 12.00 -10.94
CA VAL A 118 14.16 12.78 -9.98
C VAL A 118 15.05 13.22 -8.80
N GLY A 119 14.49 13.44 -7.62
CA GLY A 119 15.28 13.78 -6.44
C GLY A 119 16.01 12.59 -5.80
N ARG A 120 16.56 12.80 -4.60
CA ARG A 120 17.38 11.80 -3.91
C ARG A 120 16.52 10.76 -3.18
N ASN A 121 16.89 9.51 -3.32
CA ASN A 121 16.26 8.35 -2.68
C ASN A 121 14.72 8.39 -2.72
N PRO A 122 14.11 8.33 -3.92
CA PRO A 122 12.65 8.26 -4.07
C PRO A 122 12.02 7.15 -3.23
N ASP A 123 11.03 7.49 -2.39
CA ASP A 123 10.44 6.58 -1.40
C ASP A 123 8.90 6.56 -1.42
N GLY A 124 8.31 6.94 -2.52
CA GLY A 124 6.88 6.86 -2.78
C GLY A 124 6.54 7.45 -4.15
N ILE A 125 5.47 6.96 -4.77
CA ILE A 125 5.00 7.41 -6.07
C ILE A 125 3.48 7.27 -6.17
N CYS A 126 2.82 8.27 -6.72
CA CYS A 126 1.41 8.18 -7.12
C CYS A 126 1.17 8.93 -8.43
N VAL A 127 0.00 8.68 -9.02
CA VAL A 127 -0.46 9.36 -10.25
C VAL A 127 -1.61 10.29 -9.90
N GLN A 128 -1.56 11.52 -10.38
CA GLN A 128 -2.66 12.48 -10.34
C GLN A 128 -2.55 13.44 -11.53
N ASN A 129 -3.67 13.71 -12.23
CA ASN A 129 -3.73 14.66 -13.35
C ASN A 129 -2.64 14.46 -14.40
N GLU A 130 -2.52 13.26 -14.97
CA GLU A 130 -1.52 12.92 -16.00
C GLU A 130 -0.06 13.21 -15.57
N LYS A 131 0.20 13.24 -14.27
CA LYS A 131 1.52 13.46 -13.69
C LYS A 131 1.83 12.40 -12.65
N LEU A 132 3.11 12.08 -12.50
CA LEU A 132 3.64 11.33 -11.38
C LEU A 132 4.09 12.29 -10.30
N TYR A 133 3.77 11.99 -9.06
CA TYR A 133 4.27 12.67 -7.87
C TYR A 133 5.15 11.69 -7.11
N ILE A 134 6.41 12.05 -6.91
CA ILE A 134 7.44 11.19 -6.33
C ILE A 134 8.03 11.87 -5.10
N SER A 135 7.89 11.26 -3.93
CA SER A 135 8.51 11.73 -2.70
C SER A 135 9.99 11.37 -2.67
N ASN A 136 10.87 12.35 -2.49
CA ASN A 136 12.31 12.19 -2.43
C ASN A 136 12.75 12.25 -0.96
N SER A 137 13.09 11.11 -0.37
CA SER A 137 13.36 11.05 1.07
C SER A 137 14.78 11.49 1.45
N GLY A 138 15.77 11.24 0.59
CA GLY A 138 17.18 11.39 0.94
C GLY A 138 17.62 10.49 2.10
N GLY A 139 16.78 9.47 2.47
CA GLY A 139 16.97 8.71 3.70
C GLY A 139 18.26 7.88 3.75
N LEU A 140 18.79 7.45 2.60
CA LEU A 140 20.08 6.73 2.54
C LEU A 140 21.29 7.68 2.61
N ASP A 141 21.09 8.97 2.36
CA ASP A 141 22.17 9.95 2.33
C ASP A 141 22.43 10.60 3.71
N TYR A 142 21.63 10.27 4.71
CA TYR A 142 21.76 10.81 6.06
C TYR A 142 23.17 10.57 6.63
N SER A 143 23.70 9.36 6.48
CA SER A 143 25.04 8.99 6.93
C SER A 143 26.17 9.57 6.08
N SER A 144 25.89 10.08 4.87
CA SER A 144 26.88 10.71 3.98
C SER A 144 27.13 12.20 4.29
N GLY A 145 26.39 12.76 5.24
CA GLY A 145 26.45 14.17 5.60
C GLY A 145 25.66 15.11 4.67
N LEU A 146 24.93 14.56 3.69
CA LEU A 146 24.06 15.35 2.80
C LEU A 146 22.70 15.69 3.45
N GLY A 147 22.37 15.05 4.57
CA GLY A 147 21.06 15.13 5.20
C GLY A 147 19.94 14.55 4.33
N VAL A 148 18.72 14.58 4.83
CA VAL A 148 17.54 14.13 4.09
C VAL A 148 17.17 15.07 2.94
N ASP A 149 16.41 14.58 1.97
CA ASP A 149 15.74 15.43 0.96
C ASP A 149 14.42 15.96 1.55
N ASN A 150 13.85 17.00 0.94
CA ASN A 150 12.62 17.64 1.41
C ASN A 150 11.62 17.91 0.28
N THR A 151 11.73 17.17 -0.83
CA THR A 151 11.03 17.51 -2.06
C THR A 151 10.09 16.40 -2.55
N VAL A 152 9.11 16.81 -3.34
CA VAL A 152 8.34 15.96 -4.25
C VAL A 152 8.64 16.35 -5.69
N SER A 153 9.14 15.42 -6.48
CA SER A 153 9.30 15.58 -7.93
C SER A 153 7.96 15.38 -8.62
N VAL A 154 7.66 16.27 -9.58
CA VAL A 154 6.48 16.17 -10.44
C VAL A 154 6.95 15.85 -11.84
N VAL A 155 6.62 14.65 -12.35
CA VAL A 155 6.99 14.19 -13.68
C VAL A 155 5.75 14.21 -14.59
N ASP A 156 5.84 14.88 -15.70
CA ASP A 156 4.81 14.85 -16.75
C ASP A 156 4.85 13.48 -17.46
N ILE A 157 3.73 12.77 -17.47
CA ILE A 157 3.67 11.39 -17.99
C ILE A 157 3.90 11.35 -19.50
N ALA A 158 3.39 12.32 -20.25
CA ALA A 158 3.49 12.31 -21.72
C ALA A 158 4.93 12.51 -22.19
N THR A 159 5.64 13.46 -21.60
CA THR A 159 7.06 13.72 -21.92
C THR A 159 8.03 12.84 -21.15
N PHE A 160 7.58 12.27 -20.05
CA PHE A 160 8.35 11.50 -19.07
C PHE A 160 9.58 12.27 -18.54
N LYS A 161 9.37 13.55 -18.25
CA LYS A 161 10.39 14.45 -17.69
C LYS A 161 9.90 15.15 -16.44
N GLU A 162 10.79 15.40 -15.50
CA GLU A 162 10.49 16.25 -14.34
C GLU A 162 10.11 17.66 -14.82
N SER A 163 8.90 18.09 -14.47
CA SER A 163 8.35 19.41 -14.82
C SER A 163 8.49 20.41 -13.68
N SER A 164 8.49 19.93 -12.43
CA SER A 164 8.71 20.76 -11.24
C SER A 164 9.16 19.91 -10.06
N LYS A 165 9.69 20.60 -9.04
CA LYS A 165 10.09 20.03 -7.76
C LYS A 165 9.52 20.90 -6.64
N LEU A 166 8.74 20.29 -5.75
CA LEU A 166 7.99 20.98 -4.70
C LEU A 166 8.61 20.70 -3.34
N THR A 167 8.88 21.74 -2.56
CA THR A 167 9.36 21.58 -1.17
C THR A 167 8.16 21.26 -0.28
N VAL A 168 8.19 20.09 0.38
CA VAL A 168 7.09 19.58 1.22
C VAL A 168 7.48 19.38 2.69
N GLY A 169 8.76 19.45 3.01
CA GLY A 169 9.31 19.19 4.34
C GLY A 169 10.21 17.97 4.37
N PRO A 170 11.01 17.80 5.44
CA PRO A 170 12.12 16.85 5.47
C PRO A 170 11.65 15.39 5.42
N ASN A 171 12.39 14.58 4.68
CA ASN A 171 12.23 13.13 4.56
C ASN A 171 10.81 12.70 4.18
N PRO A 172 10.26 13.17 3.03
CA PRO A 172 8.94 12.74 2.58
C PRO A 172 8.96 11.26 2.19
N GLY A 173 7.96 10.52 2.66
CA GLY A 173 7.82 9.09 2.44
C GLY A 173 6.52 8.72 1.74
N LYS A 174 5.53 8.20 2.49
CA LYS A 174 4.23 7.83 1.94
C LYS A 174 3.60 8.99 1.18
N ILE A 175 3.19 8.72 -0.07
CA ILE A 175 2.52 9.69 -0.94
C ILE A 175 1.33 9.00 -1.60
N VAL A 176 0.17 9.65 -1.61
CA VAL A 176 -1.10 9.08 -2.12
C VAL A 176 -1.90 10.17 -2.82
N ALA A 177 -2.47 9.84 -3.96
CA ALA A 177 -3.45 10.68 -4.63
C ALA A 177 -4.74 10.76 -3.78
N GLY A 178 -5.23 11.97 -3.57
CA GLY A 178 -6.45 12.24 -2.83
C GLY A 178 -7.60 12.72 -3.73
N PRO A 179 -8.73 13.09 -3.14
CA PRO A 179 -9.85 13.68 -3.88
C PRO A 179 -9.50 15.08 -4.42
N ASP A 180 -10.32 15.60 -5.34
CA ASP A 180 -10.27 16.98 -5.84
C ASP A 180 -8.90 17.41 -6.40
N GLU A 181 -8.24 16.50 -7.13
CA GLU A 181 -6.93 16.78 -7.73
C GLU A 181 -5.86 17.15 -6.70
N THR A 182 -5.83 16.45 -5.58
CA THR A 182 -4.84 16.64 -4.53
C THR A 182 -3.91 15.44 -4.39
N VAL A 183 -2.75 15.66 -3.81
CA VAL A 183 -1.82 14.62 -3.37
C VAL A 183 -1.47 14.88 -1.92
N TYR A 184 -1.44 13.83 -1.12
CA TYR A 184 -1.07 13.88 0.29
C TYR A 184 0.24 13.16 0.54
N VAL A 185 1.06 13.74 1.41
CA VAL A 185 2.41 13.26 1.73
C VAL A 185 2.60 13.23 3.23
N ALA A 186 3.12 12.11 3.75
CA ALA A 186 3.65 12.06 5.11
C ALA A 186 5.16 12.34 5.07
N THR A 187 5.64 13.31 5.85
CA THR A 187 7.07 13.58 6.04
C THR A 187 7.53 13.09 7.39
N ARG A 188 8.76 12.59 7.50
CA ARG A 188 9.28 11.92 8.70
C ARG A 188 10.18 12.79 9.56
N GLY A 189 10.41 14.06 9.13
CA GLY A 189 11.34 14.94 9.79
C GLY A 189 12.81 14.63 9.47
N GLU A 190 13.72 15.40 10.03
CA GLU A 190 15.16 15.15 9.91
C GLU A 190 15.60 13.97 10.79
N ASP A 191 14.98 13.84 11.97
CA ASP A 191 15.18 12.75 12.90
C ASP A 191 13.89 11.98 13.09
N VAL A 192 13.86 10.74 12.57
CA VAL A 192 12.68 9.86 12.64
C VAL A 192 12.33 9.51 14.09
N GLU A 193 13.31 9.39 14.97
CA GLU A 193 13.11 9.06 16.38
C GLU A 193 12.52 10.24 17.18
N ALA A 194 12.79 11.47 16.75
CA ALA A 194 12.20 12.68 17.34
C ALA A 194 10.67 12.76 17.10
N GLY A 195 10.16 12.05 16.10
CA GLY A 195 8.72 12.03 15.82
C GLY A 195 8.20 13.30 15.13
N ASP A 196 9.05 14.01 14.41
CA ASP A 196 8.72 15.24 13.67
C ASP A 196 7.94 14.98 12.38
N TYR A 197 6.96 14.06 12.48
CA TYR A 197 6.08 13.73 11.38
C TYR A 197 5.14 14.86 11.04
N ASN A 198 4.88 15.06 9.74
CA ASN A 198 3.88 16.03 9.28
C ASN A 198 3.02 15.40 8.17
N PHE A 199 1.84 16.00 7.96
CA PHE A 199 0.92 15.66 6.90
C PHE A 199 0.79 16.85 5.96
N VAL A 200 1.07 16.65 4.69
CA VAL A 200 1.20 17.72 3.69
C VAL A 200 0.25 17.46 2.54
N LYS A 201 -0.46 18.51 2.11
CA LYS A 201 -1.36 18.53 0.95
C LYS A 201 -0.71 19.31 -0.19
N ILE A 202 -0.75 18.75 -1.39
CA ILE A 202 -0.37 19.40 -2.64
C ILE A 202 -1.63 19.55 -3.49
N ASP A 203 -1.98 20.77 -3.87
CA ASP A 203 -2.99 21.05 -4.91
C ASP A 203 -2.31 20.87 -6.28
N CYS A 204 -2.73 19.87 -7.06
CA CYS A 204 -2.09 19.49 -8.32
C CYS A 204 -2.35 20.46 -9.47
N ARG A 205 -3.33 21.36 -9.36
CA ARG A 205 -3.64 22.40 -10.36
C ARG A 205 -2.71 23.58 -10.22
N THR A 206 -2.38 23.95 -8.97
CA THR A 206 -1.61 25.16 -8.66
C THR A 206 -0.20 24.86 -8.19
N ASN A 207 0.14 23.62 -7.87
CA ASN A 207 1.36 23.18 -7.19
C ASN A 207 1.51 23.79 -5.78
N LYS A 208 0.41 24.29 -5.19
CA LYS A 208 0.45 24.83 -3.84
C LYS A 208 0.63 23.74 -2.82
N VAL A 209 1.62 23.89 -1.96
CA VAL A 209 1.90 23.00 -0.83
C VAL A 209 1.32 23.64 0.44
N THR A 210 0.56 22.85 1.20
CA THR A 210 -0.02 23.27 2.48
C THR A 210 0.29 22.22 3.53
N GLN A 211 0.89 22.63 4.65
CA GLN A 211 1.13 21.74 5.78
C GLN A 211 -0.11 21.69 6.68
N SER A 212 -0.47 20.50 7.12
CA SER A 212 -1.47 20.30 8.17
C SER A 212 -0.81 20.36 9.55
N ASN A 213 -1.63 20.53 10.60
CA ASN A 213 -1.17 20.39 11.98
C ASN A 213 -1.14 18.92 12.45
N GLU A 214 -1.54 17.98 11.59
CA GLU A 214 -1.58 16.56 11.92
C GLU A 214 -0.19 15.93 11.89
N LYS A 215 0.11 15.13 12.91
CA LYS A 215 1.32 14.30 12.98
C LYS A 215 1.01 12.93 12.37
N VAL A 216 1.61 12.61 11.23
CA VAL A 216 1.25 11.41 10.45
C VAL A 216 2.49 10.66 10.01
N GLN A 217 2.63 9.43 10.51
CA GLN A 217 3.71 8.52 10.11
C GLN A 217 3.33 7.69 8.86
N ASN A 218 2.08 7.26 8.80
CA ASN A 218 1.52 6.51 7.68
C ASN A 218 0.02 6.81 7.59
N PHE A 219 -0.59 6.58 6.43
CA PHE A 219 -2.01 6.84 6.23
C PHE A 219 -2.59 6.03 5.07
N ALA A 220 -3.90 5.94 5.04
CA ALA A 220 -4.67 5.44 3.91
C ALA A 220 -5.87 6.37 3.65
N ILE A 221 -6.29 6.48 2.39
CA ILE A 221 -7.37 7.36 1.95
C ILE A 221 -8.49 6.51 1.34
N ASP A 222 -9.74 6.81 1.73
CA ASP A 222 -10.96 6.28 1.14
C ASP A 222 -11.92 7.46 0.84
N GLY A 223 -11.96 7.87 -0.42
CA GLY A 223 -12.69 9.07 -0.83
C GLY A 223 -12.21 10.33 -0.08
N GLU A 224 -13.10 10.96 0.66
CA GLU A 224 -12.78 12.16 1.47
C GLU A 224 -12.25 11.82 2.88
N ILE A 225 -12.17 10.56 3.25
CA ILE A 225 -11.74 10.12 4.58
C ILE A 225 -10.30 9.62 4.54
N ALA A 226 -9.45 10.14 5.40
CA ALA A 226 -8.13 9.62 5.68
C ALA A 226 -8.07 8.94 7.04
N TYR A 227 -7.40 7.80 7.10
CA TYR A 227 -7.03 7.13 8.33
C TYR A 227 -5.57 7.45 8.60
N LEU A 228 -5.32 8.34 9.55
CA LEU A 228 -4.00 8.87 9.88
C LEU A 228 -3.42 8.07 11.03
N TYR A 229 -2.34 7.37 10.77
CA TYR A 229 -1.64 6.56 11.74
C TYR A 229 -0.42 7.28 12.28
N ASN A 230 -0.24 7.24 13.60
CA ASN A 230 0.95 7.71 14.29
C ASN A 230 1.39 6.71 15.36
N TYR A 231 2.70 6.57 15.54
CA TYR A 231 3.32 5.78 16.59
C TYR A 231 4.28 6.65 17.40
N ASN A 232 4.08 6.66 18.70
CA ASN A 232 4.96 7.37 19.62
C ASN A 232 5.99 6.39 20.21
N TYR A 233 7.25 6.53 19.80
CA TYR A 233 8.35 5.66 20.23
C TYR A 233 8.65 5.77 21.72
N ASN A 234 8.44 6.95 22.32
CA ASN A 234 8.72 7.17 23.75
C ASN A 234 7.71 6.47 24.65
N THR A 235 6.43 6.50 24.30
CA THR A 235 5.35 5.87 25.06
C THR A 235 4.99 4.48 24.56
N GLN A 236 5.52 4.08 23.40
CA GLN A 236 5.18 2.83 22.71
C GLN A 236 3.68 2.69 22.44
N THR A 237 3.03 3.79 22.11
CA THR A 237 1.59 3.82 21.83
C THR A 237 1.34 4.19 20.37
N SER A 238 0.33 3.57 19.79
CA SER A 238 -0.17 3.90 18.46
C SER A 238 -1.52 4.59 18.54
N SER A 239 -1.80 5.45 17.58
CA SER A 239 -3.10 6.05 17.37
C SER A 239 -3.48 6.02 15.88
N ILE A 240 -4.76 5.86 15.60
CA ILE A 240 -5.30 5.96 14.24
C ILE A 240 -6.48 6.92 14.33
N LYS A 241 -6.34 8.06 13.67
CA LYS A 241 -7.34 9.12 13.61
C LYS A 241 -8.13 9.00 12.30
N MET A 242 -9.43 9.25 12.34
CA MET A 242 -10.21 9.51 11.13
C MET A 242 -10.29 11.02 10.88
N PHE A 243 -9.93 11.41 9.67
CA PHE A 243 -9.81 12.81 9.27
C PHE A 243 -10.56 13.06 7.95
N ASN A 244 -11.30 14.13 7.86
CA ASN A 244 -11.96 14.55 6.62
C ASN A 244 -11.01 15.45 5.82
N LEU A 245 -10.60 15.00 4.63
CA LEU A 245 -9.66 15.70 3.76
C LEU A 245 -10.24 16.97 3.12
N LYS A 246 -11.57 17.08 3.03
CA LYS A 246 -12.25 18.23 2.43
C LYS A 246 -12.49 19.35 3.42
N THR A 247 -13.00 19.01 4.62
CA THR A 247 -13.24 20.00 5.69
C THR A 247 -11.97 20.27 6.50
N GLU A 248 -10.94 19.41 6.37
CA GLU A 248 -9.71 19.44 7.15
C GLU A 248 -9.99 19.33 8.68
N GLU A 249 -10.98 18.53 9.05
CA GLU A 249 -11.41 18.31 10.42
C GLU A 249 -11.28 16.87 10.86
N THR A 250 -11.00 16.66 12.13
CA THR A 250 -11.02 15.33 12.76
C THR A 250 -12.44 14.82 12.89
N ILE A 251 -12.75 13.70 12.26
CA ILE A 251 -14.02 12.98 12.44
C ILE A 251 -14.02 12.21 13.75
N ARG A 252 -12.89 11.54 14.05
CA ARG A 252 -12.72 10.74 15.25
C ARG A 252 -11.24 10.64 15.62
N GLU A 253 -10.92 10.97 16.87
CA GLU A 253 -9.54 10.93 17.39
C GLU A 253 -8.97 9.52 17.51
N ASN A 254 -9.79 8.54 17.83
CA ASN A 254 -9.40 7.14 17.86
C ASN A 254 -10.36 6.32 17.00
N PHE A 255 -9.85 5.80 15.87
CA PHE A 255 -10.62 4.96 14.97
C PHE A 255 -11.08 3.66 15.64
N ILE A 256 -10.21 3.01 16.42
CA ILE A 256 -10.52 1.74 17.10
C ILE A 256 -11.45 1.99 18.28
N THR A 257 -12.65 1.38 18.27
CA THR A 257 -13.71 1.66 19.24
C THR A 257 -14.02 0.53 20.20
N ASP A 258 -13.48 -0.65 19.98
CA ASP A 258 -13.75 -1.88 20.76
C ASP A 258 -12.64 -2.23 21.77
N GLY A 259 -11.66 -1.36 21.91
CA GLY A 259 -10.53 -1.58 22.84
C GLY A 259 -9.42 -2.47 22.29
N THR A 260 -9.49 -2.88 21.01
CA THR A 260 -8.40 -3.64 20.38
C THR A 260 -7.09 -2.85 20.43
N VAL A 261 -6.04 -3.46 20.94
CA VAL A 261 -4.71 -2.87 21.01
C VAL A 261 -3.83 -3.41 19.90
N ILE A 262 -3.20 -2.49 19.15
CA ILE A 262 -2.16 -2.79 18.17
C ILE A 262 -0.86 -2.18 18.70
N LYS A 263 0.12 -3.04 19.00
CA LYS A 263 1.37 -2.58 19.63
C LYS A 263 2.33 -1.95 18.64
N THR A 264 2.49 -2.59 17.48
CA THR A 264 3.48 -2.19 16.47
C THR A 264 2.81 -2.21 15.08
N PRO A 265 1.87 -1.27 14.81
CA PRO A 265 1.27 -1.19 13.50
C PRO A 265 2.35 -0.90 12.47
N TYR A 266 2.23 -1.51 11.27
CA TYR A 266 3.25 -1.41 10.24
C TYR A 266 2.70 -0.90 8.91
N GLY A 267 1.62 -1.48 8.43
CA GLY A 267 0.90 -1.03 7.25
C GLY A 267 -0.57 -0.74 7.55
N ILE A 268 -1.14 0.23 6.84
CA ILE A 268 -2.57 0.52 6.84
C ILE A 268 -3.06 0.50 5.39
N ASN A 269 -4.12 -0.29 5.14
CA ASN A 269 -4.68 -0.51 3.81
C ASN A 269 -6.21 -0.52 3.91
N ILE A 270 -6.89 -0.09 2.87
CA ILE A 270 -8.35 -0.09 2.80
C ILE A 270 -8.77 -1.03 1.69
N ASN A 271 -9.72 -1.91 1.98
CA ASN A 271 -10.31 -2.78 0.97
C ASN A 271 -11.28 -1.96 0.11
N PRO A 272 -11.01 -1.77 -1.18
CA PRO A 272 -11.84 -0.91 -2.04
C PRO A 272 -13.23 -1.47 -2.31
N TYR A 273 -13.49 -2.74 -1.98
CA TYR A 273 -14.78 -3.41 -2.20
C TYR A 273 -15.68 -3.37 -0.96
N SER A 274 -15.11 -3.26 0.23
CA SER A 274 -15.87 -3.29 1.50
C SER A 274 -15.66 -2.07 2.37
N ASN A 275 -14.69 -1.21 2.05
CA ASN A 275 -14.22 -0.07 2.83
C ASN A 275 -13.74 -0.45 4.24
N ASN A 276 -13.49 -1.74 4.47
CA ASN A 276 -12.89 -2.19 5.72
C ASN A 276 -11.42 -1.78 5.78
N VAL A 277 -10.98 -1.43 6.97
CA VAL A 277 -9.61 -1.00 7.23
C VAL A 277 -8.78 -2.18 7.71
N TYR A 278 -7.69 -2.43 7.01
CA TYR A 278 -6.75 -3.50 7.31
C TYR A 278 -5.45 -2.92 7.84
N ILE A 279 -5.07 -3.38 9.02
CA ILE A 279 -3.85 -2.94 9.69
C ILE A 279 -2.97 -4.15 9.89
N THR A 280 -1.71 -4.06 9.44
CA THR A 280 -0.71 -5.08 9.73
C THR A 280 0.09 -4.70 10.95
N GLU A 281 0.46 -5.69 11.77
CA GLU A 281 1.25 -5.53 12.98
C GLU A 281 2.58 -6.28 12.84
N ALA A 282 3.71 -5.59 13.00
CA ALA A 282 5.04 -6.17 12.87
C ALA A 282 5.55 -6.84 14.16
N ARG A 283 4.82 -6.71 15.28
CA ARG A 283 5.20 -7.21 16.61
C ARG A 283 6.56 -6.66 17.06
N ASP A 284 7.60 -7.48 17.03
CA ASP A 284 8.98 -7.16 17.43
C ASP A 284 9.94 -7.00 16.24
N TYR A 285 9.40 -6.89 15.01
CA TYR A 285 10.12 -6.83 13.73
C TYR A 285 10.93 -8.07 13.37
N THR A 286 11.01 -9.07 14.21
CA THR A 286 11.80 -10.30 14.00
C THR A 286 10.95 -11.57 13.93
N THR A 287 9.76 -11.53 14.51
CA THR A 287 8.76 -12.60 14.43
C THR A 287 7.68 -12.31 13.40
N TYR A 288 6.91 -13.33 13.03
CA TYR A 288 5.81 -13.17 12.09
C TYR A 288 4.74 -12.26 12.68
N GLY A 289 4.39 -11.24 11.91
CA GLY A 289 3.36 -10.28 12.24
C GLY A 289 1.95 -10.76 11.90
N ASP A 290 0.98 -9.94 12.24
CA ASP A 290 -0.45 -10.24 12.12
C ASP A 290 -1.14 -9.28 11.15
N LEU A 291 -2.36 -9.64 10.76
CA LEU A 291 -3.30 -8.81 10.04
C LEU A 291 -4.58 -8.66 10.84
N LEU A 292 -5.01 -7.42 11.06
CA LEU A 292 -6.27 -7.08 11.72
C LEU A 292 -7.19 -6.40 10.71
N CYS A 293 -8.44 -6.81 10.65
CA CYS A 293 -9.47 -6.19 9.82
C CYS A 293 -10.51 -5.53 10.71
N PHE A 294 -10.79 -4.26 10.46
CA PHE A 294 -11.80 -3.46 11.15
C PHE A 294 -12.90 -3.03 10.19
N ASN A 295 -14.13 -2.96 10.68
CA ASN A 295 -15.20 -2.28 9.96
C ASN A 295 -15.03 -0.75 10.02
N GLN A 296 -15.86 -0.02 9.28
CA GLN A 296 -15.83 1.46 9.26
C GLN A 296 -16.14 2.11 10.62
N GLN A 297 -16.76 1.37 11.53
CA GLN A 297 -17.04 1.81 12.91
C GLN A 297 -15.82 1.63 13.84
N GLY A 298 -14.74 1.00 13.36
CA GLY A 298 -13.54 0.76 14.12
C GLY A 298 -13.63 -0.45 15.07
N GLN A 299 -14.50 -1.40 14.75
CA GLN A 299 -14.63 -2.65 15.49
C GLN A 299 -13.88 -3.75 14.76
N LEU A 300 -13.11 -4.56 15.48
CA LEU A 300 -12.37 -5.68 14.95
C LEU A 300 -13.34 -6.74 14.38
N MET A 301 -13.15 -7.09 13.13
CA MET A 301 -13.93 -8.15 12.48
C MET A 301 -13.22 -9.50 12.57
N PHE A 302 -11.91 -9.50 12.34
CA PHE A 302 -11.07 -10.68 12.49
C PHE A 302 -9.59 -10.32 12.60
N ARG A 303 -8.80 -11.28 13.09
CA ARG A 303 -7.34 -11.22 13.13
C ARG A 303 -6.76 -12.49 12.49
N LEU A 304 -5.81 -12.34 11.58
CA LEU A 304 -5.01 -13.42 11.04
C LEU A 304 -3.62 -13.36 11.66
N ASN A 305 -3.24 -14.41 12.37
CA ASN A 305 -1.97 -14.47 13.08
C ASN A 305 -0.85 -15.03 12.20
N ASN A 306 0.36 -14.52 12.41
CA ASN A 306 1.58 -15.04 11.80
C ASN A 306 1.54 -15.07 10.27
N ILE A 307 1.12 -13.97 9.64
CA ILE A 307 0.97 -13.89 8.18
C ILE A 307 2.28 -13.74 7.42
N GLY A 308 3.31 -13.17 8.03
CA GLY A 308 4.62 -12.94 7.44
C GLY A 308 5.50 -12.03 8.28
N LEU A 309 6.76 -11.89 7.90
CA LEU A 309 7.71 -10.97 8.55
C LEU A 309 7.49 -9.55 8.04
N ASN A 310 7.24 -8.61 8.95
CA ASN A 310 6.99 -7.19 8.66
C ASN A 310 5.98 -7.02 7.51
N PRO A 311 4.73 -7.53 7.67
CA PRO A 311 3.72 -7.45 6.64
C PRO A 311 3.32 -5.98 6.44
N ASN A 312 3.30 -5.50 5.19
CA ASN A 312 3.07 -4.09 4.88
C ASN A 312 1.90 -3.90 3.91
N THR A 313 2.14 -4.07 2.63
CA THR A 313 1.17 -3.79 1.56
C THR A 313 0.22 -4.96 1.34
N ILE A 314 -1.05 -4.65 1.16
CA ILE A 314 -2.11 -5.59 0.82
C ILE A 314 -2.73 -5.18 -0.52
N ALA A 315 -2.81 -6.11 -1.46
CA ALA A 315 -3.58 -5.95 -2.68
C ALA A 315 -4.87 -6.76 -2.57
N PHE A 316 -5.98 -6.15 -2.89
CA PHE A 316 -7.31 -6.73 -2.79
C PHE A 316 -7.85 -7.06 -4.17
N SER A 317 -8.63 -8.15 -4.27
CA SER A 317 -9.38 -8.50 -5.46
C SER A 317 -10.72 -9.09 -5.10
N ASP A 318 -11.72 -8.92 -5.95
CA ASP A 318 -12.97 -9.65 -5.86
C ASP A 318 -13.12 -10.68 -6.99
N LYS A 319 -14.17 -11.50 -6.92
CA LYS A 319 -14.44 -12.53 -7.95
C LYS A 319 -14.87 -11.92 -9.29
N ALA A 320 -15.48 -10.74 -9.27
CA ALA A 320 -15.96 -10.08 -10.49
C ALA A 320 -14.79 -9.50 -11.30
N SER A 321 -13.75 -9.00 -10.62
CA SER A 321 -12.53 -8.52 -11.28
C SER A 321 -11.73 -9.61 -12.00
N GLN A 322 -12.04 -10.90 -11.74
CA GLN A 322 -11.35 -12.04 -12.35
C GLN A 322 -11.92 -12.45 -13.73
N SER A 323 -13.18 -12.12 -14.03
CA SER A 323 -13.84 -12.49 -15.29
C SER A 323 -13.69 -11.46 -16.40
N ASP A 324 -13.46 -10.19 -16.05
CA ASP A 324 -13.54 -9.04 -16.96
C ASP A 324 -12.20 -8.34 -17.18
N ILE A 325 -11.08 -8.95 -16.76
CA ILE A 325 -9.75 -8.40 -17.01
C ILE A 325 -9.37 -8.71 -18.47
N ASP A 326 -9.93 -7.93 -19.38
CA ASP A 326 -9.44 -7.85 -20.74
C ASP A 326 -8.30 -6.82 -20.77
N ASP A 327 -7.09 -7.27 -21.06
CA ASP A 327 -5.89 -6.40 -21.20
C ASP A 327 -6.07 -5.35 -22.33
N ASN A 328 -7.19 -5.39 -23.07
CA ASN A 328 -7.50 -4.47 -24.17
C ASN A 328 -8.43 -3.30 -23.79
N ASP A 329 -8.90 -3.21 -22.55
CA ASP A 329 -9.81 -2.13 -22.15
C ASP A 329 -9.03 -0.82 -21.88
N ASP A 330 -8.93 0.01 -22.90
CA ASP A 330 -8.21 1.28 -22.88
C ASP A 330 -8.85 2.36 -22.00
N ASP A 331 -10.11 2.17 -21.57
CA ASP A 331 -10.91 3.18 -20.89
C ASP A 331 -10.92 3.04 -19.35
N LYS A 332 -10.25 2.04 -18.76
CA LYS A 332 -10.18 1.87 -17.29
C LYS A 332 -8.99 2.62 -16.71
N GLU A 333 -9.10 3.93 -16.66
CA GLU A 333 -8.00 4.87 -16.42
C GLU A 333 -7.47 4.95 -14.98
N ASN A 334 -8.12 4.31 -13.98
CA ASN A 334 -7.68 4.45 -12.59
C ASN A 334 -8.21 3.26 -11.77
N PRO A 335 -7.38 2.54 -11.00
CA PRO A 335 -7.86 1.56 -10.02
C PRO A 335 -8.87 2.16 -9.04
N LEU A 336 -8.74 3.45 -8.68
CA LEU A 336 -9.73 4.18 -7.88
C LEU A 336 -11.00 4.52 -8.68
N ALA A 337 -10.92 4.79 -9.99
CA ALA A 337 -12.10 4.99 -10.84
C ALA A 337 -12.83 3.67 -11.09
N PHE A 338 -12.13 2.55 -11.15
CA PHE A 338 -12.72 1.21 -11.22
C PHE A 338 -13.44 0.89 -9.88
N ALA A 339 -12.83 1.16 -8.75
CA ALA A 339 -13.49 1.07 -7.45
C ALA A 339 -14.79 1.90 -7.41
N ASN A 340 -14.78 3.11 -7.95
CA ASN A 340 -15.97 3.98 -8.00
C ASN A 340 -17.08 3.49 -8.93
N LYS A 341 -16.79 2.76 -10.01
CA LYS A 341 -17.83 2.18 -10.90
C LYS A 341 -18.46 0.90 -10.34
N VAL A 342 -17.73 0.12 -9.52
CA VAL A 342 -18.25 -1.08 -8.85
C VAL A 342 -19.23 -0.72 -7.72
N TRP A 343 -19.30 0.55 -7.29
CA TRP A 343 -20.29 1.02 -6.30
C TRP A 343 -21.74 0.92 -6.73
N GLU A 344 -22.04 0.77 -8.02
CA GLU A 344 -23.41 0.57 -8.50
C GLU A 344 -23.95 -0.84 -8.26
N TYR A 345 -23.10 -1.82 -7.96
CA TYR A 345 -23.51 -3.19 -7.62
C TYR A 345 -23.42 -3.44 -6.12
N ARG A 346 -24.32 -2.81 -5.38
CA ARG A 346 -24.57 -3.20 -3.98
C ARG A 346 -25.39 -4.48 -3.99
N PRO A 347 -24.92 -5.61 -3.42
CA PRO A 347 -25.86 -6.64 -3.00
C PRO A 347 -26.83 -5.99 -2.00
N ALA A 348 -28.11 -6.30 -2.13
CA ALA A 348 -29.14 -5.74 -1.28
C ALA A 348 -28.75 -5.83 0.21
N PRO A 349 -28.98 -4.78 1.01
CA PRO A 349 -28.65 -4.81 2.43
C PRO A 349 -29.39 -5.97 3.08
N GLY A 350 -28.68 -6.96 3.61
CA GLY A 350 -29.29 -8.04 4.38
C GLY A 350 -28.72 -9.44 4.24
N GLN A 351 -27.92 -9.74 3.22
CA GLN A 351 -27.46 -11.13 3.03
C GLN A 351 -26.07 -11.47 3.60
N PHE A 352 -25.24 -10.48 3.92
CA PHE A 352 -23.89 -10.73 4.50
C PHE A 352 -23.70 -10.22 5.94
N ILE A 353 -24.56 -9.35 6.44
CA ILE A 353 -24.36 -8.66 7.72
C ILE A 353 -24.87 -9.46 8.93
N ASN A 354 -25.80 -10.41 8.74
CA ASN A 354 -26.45 -11.06 9.88
C ASN A 354 -25.77 -12.30 10.45
N THR A 355 -24.73 -12.84 9.83
CA THR A 355 -24.06 -14.05 10.34
C THR A 355 -22.78 -13.78 11.11
N THR A 356 -22.10 -12.66 10.86
CA THR A 356 -20.83 -12.34 11.51
C THR A 356 -20.99 -11.48 12.78
N THR A 357 -21.97 -10.59 12.82
CA THR A 357 -22.21 -9.71 13.99
C THR A 357 -22.78 -10.41 15.21
N SER A 358 -23.51 -11.52 15.06
CA SER A 358 -24.03 -12.26 16.22
C SER A 358 -22.96 -13.11 16.91
N ALA A 359 -22.03 -13.69 16.17
CA ALA A 359 -20.97 -14.51 16.74
C ALA A 359 -19.95 -13.65 17.56
N TYR A 360 -19.62 -12.46 17.08
CA TYR A 360 -18.70 -11.55 17.81
C TYR A 360 -19.29 -10.98 19.11
N LYS A 361 -20.60 -10.86 19.22
CA LYS A 361 -21.25 -10.39 20.47
C LYS A 361 -21.19 -11.40 21.62
N GLU A 362 -20.87 -12.66 21.36
CA GLU A 362 -20.90 -13.76 22.33
C GLU A 362 -19.49 -14.26 22.75
N GLY A 363 -18.40 -13.61 22.32
CA GLY A 363 -17.04 -13.93 22.78
C GLY A 363 -16.39 -15.12 22.12
N PHE A 364 -16.80 -15.50 20.93
CA PHE A 364 -16.20 -16.59 20.15
C PHE A 364 -14.80 -16.26 19.65
N THR A 365 -13.94 -17.28 19.64
CA THR A 365 -12.62 -17.24 19.02
C THR A 365 -12.73 -17.42 17.49
N TYR A 366 -11.65 -17.17 16.76
CA TYR A 366 -11.56 -17.40 15.31
C TYR A 366 -11.90 -18.86 14.94
N ASP A 367 -11.44 -19.81 15.76
CA ASP A 367 -11.69 -21.25 15.54
C ASP A 367 -13.17 -21.59 15.70
N ASP A 368 -13.87 -20.98 16.67
CA ASP A 368 -15.32 -21.13 16.87
C ASP A 368 -16.12 -20.63 15.65
N ILE A 369 -15.67 -19.52 15.04
CA ILE A 369 -16.29 -18.96 13.82
C ILE A 369 -16.07 -19.89 12.61
N LEU A 370 -14.89 -20.50 12.51
CA LEU A 370 -14.54 -21.46 11.46
C LEU A 370 -15.37 -22.74 11.57
N GLU A 371 -15.55 -23.24 12.80
CA GLU A 371 -16.34 -24.43 13.09
C GLU A 371 -17.82 -24.24 12.75
N GLU A 372 -18.38 -23.08 13.13
CA GLU A 372 -19.77 -22.73 12.81
C GLU A 372 -20.00 -22.50 11.31
N ALA A 373 -19.05 -21.84 10.62
CA ALA A 373 -19.11 -21.65 9.18
C ALA A 373 -19.05 -22.99 8.42
N THR A 374 -18.17 -23.90 8.87
CA THR A 374 -18.03 -25.25 8.31
C THR A 374 -19.30 -26.08 8.52
N ARG A 375 -19.90 -26.00 9.71
CA ARG A 375 -21.16 -26.67 10.06
C ARG A 375 -22.32 -26.21 9.16
N ARG A 376 -22.41 -24.91 8.86
CA ARG A 376 -23.46 -24.34 7.99
C ARG A 376 -23.29 -24.69 6.51
N ILE A 377 -22.06 -24.90 6.06
CA ILE A 377 -21.79 -25.36 4.69
C ILE A 377 -22.15 -26.80 4.50
N GLN A 378 -21.98 -27.65 5.52
CA GLN A 378 -22.34 -29.08 5.47
C GLN A 378 -23.85 -29.36 5.60
N GLN A 379 -24.63 -28.34 6.01
CA GLN A 379 -26.11 -28.44 6.15
C GLN A 379 -26.87 -27.90 4.92
N LYS A 380 -26.19 -27.45 3.87
CA LYS A 380 -26.72 -27.07 2.56
C LYS A 380 -26.33 -28.10 1.50
#